data_9bc17081441f09e0afc8793ae28a9b9a
#
_entry.id   9bc17081441f09e0afc8793ae28a9b9a
#
_cell.length_a   1.000
_cell.length_b   1.000
_cell.length_c   1.000
_cell.angle_alpha   90.00
_cell.angle_beta   90.00
_cell.angle_gamma   90.00
#
_symmetry.space_group_name_H-M   'P 1'
#
loop_
_entity.id
_entity.type
_entity.pdbx_description
1 polymer ?
#
loop_
_entity_poly.entity_id
_entity_poly.type
_entity_poly.pdbx_seq_one_letter_code
_entity_poly.pdbx_strand_id
1 'polypeptide(L)'
;MLFNKEKHWPKPVLGFCAYSGTGKTTLLSQLIPIFKGQGIKVGVIKHAHHEFEMDRKGKDSFRFREAGAGEVLLASSRRWVLLHENEVQAEPDPGELLNKMDLDHLDLVLVEGFKHHQLPKIELHRPSLGRNRLHPDLPGIIAVASDEPLLEEELPCLDLNQPQMMVDFIRSWMEKD
;
A
#
# COMPACT_ATOMS: atom_id res chain seq x y z
N MET A 1 7.63 22.78 7.51
CA MET A 1 6.63 22.23 8.45
C MET A 1 7.09 20.83 8.82
N LEU A 2 7.48 20.60 10.05
CA LEU A 2 8.10 19.35 10.51
C LEU A 2 7.03 18.25 10.53
N PHE A 3 7.21 17.24 9.71
CA PHE A 3 6.44 16.01 9.82
C PHE A 3 6.68 15.43 11.21
N ASN A 4 5.60 15.17 11.93
CA ASN A 4 5.67 14.61 13.27
C ASN A 4 6.24 13.19 13.18
N LYS A 5 7.49 12.99 13.67
CA LYS A 5 8.26 11.75 13.63
C LYS A 5 7.74 10.65 14.60
N GLU A 6 6.47 10.68 15.00
CA GLU A 6 6.00 9.88 16.13
C GLU A 6 5.59 8.43 15.82
N LYS A 7 5.56 8.00 14.55
CA LYS A 7 5.41 6.57 14.25
C LYS A 7 6.67 6.09 13.52
N HIS A 8 7.65 5.64 14.28
CA HIS A 8 8.84 4.99 13.71
C HIS A 8 8.45 3.59 13.23
N TRP A 9 8.33 3.45 11.92
CA TRP A 9 8.07 2.17 11.30
C TRP A 9 9.35 1.31 11.30
N PRO A 10 9.31 0.00 11.59
CA PRO A 10 10.50 -0.85 11.61
C PRO A 10 11.17 -1.03 10.25
N LYS A 11 10.45 -0.70 9.17
CA LYS A 11 10.91 -0.67 7.78
C LYS A 11 10.31 0.54 7.08
N PRO A 12 10.88 1.02 5.96
CA PRO A 12 10.25 2.03 5.13
C PRO A 12 8.84 1.61 4.70
N VAL A 13 7.84 2.46 5.00
CA VAL A 13 6.42 2.24 4.66
C VAL A 13 5.94 3.41 3.84
N LEU A 14 5.49 3.15 2.61
CA LEU A 14 5.03 4.18 1.68
C LEU A 14 3.62 3.87 1.17
N GLY A 15 2.71 4.81 1.38
CA GLY A 15 1.34 4.73 0.89
C GLY A 15 1.15 5.24 -0.52
N PHE A 16 0.11 4.76 -1.15
CA PHE A 16 -0.39 5.28 -2.42
C PHE A 16 -1.87 5.63 -2.26
N CYS A 17 -2.19 6.90 -2.44
CA CYS A 17 -3.56 7.39 -2.33
C CYS A 17 -4.04 7.97 -3.67
N ALA A 18 -5.30 7.78 -3.96
CA ALA A 18 -5.98 8.31 -5.14
C ALA A 18 -7.48 8.03 -5.06
N TYR A 19 -8.25 8.68 -5.90
CA TYR A 19 -9.63 8.28 -6.17
C TYR A 19 -9.69 6.89 -6.84
N SER A 20 -10.86 6.26 -6.76
CA SER A 20 -11.08 4.99 -7.47
C SER A 20 -10.89 5.19 -8.99
N GLY A 21 -10.33 4.19 -9.65
CA GLY A 21 -10.10 4.23 -11.11
C GLY A 21 -8.85 4.99 -11.56
N THR A 22 -8.09 5.64 -10.67
CA THR A 22 -6.87 6.39 -11.06
C THR A 22 -5.72 5.47 -11.51
N GLY A 23 -5.75 4.16 -11.18
CA GLY A 23 -4.73 3.21 -11.61
C GLY A 23 -3.69 2.82 -10.56
N LYS A 24 -3.99 2.98 -9.25
CA LYS A 24 -3.07 2.57 -8.15
C LYS A 24 -2.55 1.15 -8.30
N THR A 25 -3.44 0.18 -8.43
CA THR A 25 -3.06 -1.24 -8.55
C THR A 25 -2.22 -1.49 -9.79
N THR A 26 -2.55 -0.85 -10.91
CA THR A 26 -1.76 -0.94 -12.16
C THR A 26 -0.34 -0.42 -11.94
N LEU A 27 -0.20 0.74 -11.33
CA LEU A 27 1.11 1.32 -11.02
C LEU A 27 1.92 0.40 -10.12
N LEU A 28 1.37 -0.04 -8.98
CA LEU A 28 2.06 -0.92 -8.05
C LEU A 28 2.51 -2.22 -8.73
N SER A 29 1.69 -2.77 -9.63
CA SER A 29 2.04 -3.97 -10.41
C SER A 29 3.22 -3.72 -11.37
N GLN A 30 3.50 -2.48 -11.76
CA GLN A 30 4.66 -2.10 -12.56
C GLN A 30 5.89 -1.82 -11.70
N LEU A 31 5.73 -1.18 -10.53
CA LEU A 31 6.85 -0.84 -9.64
C LEU A 31 7.47 -2.09 -8.99
N ILE A 32 6.66 -3.05 -8.55
CA ILE A 32 7.11 -4.25 -7.84
C ILE A 32 8.17 -5.06 -8.63
N PRO A 33 7.97 -5.36 -9.92
CA PRO A 33 9.01 -6.04 -10.71
C PRO A 33 10.31 -5.26 -10.84
N ILE A 34 10.25 -3.92 -10.92
CA ILE A 34 11.44 -3.07 -11.00
C ILE A 34 12.21 -3.13 -9.69
N PHE A 35 11.56 -2.96 -8.54
CA PHE A 35 12.17 -3.13 -7.23
C PHE A 35 12.82 -4.50 -7.08
N LYS A 36 12.10 -5.56 -7.44
CA LYS A 36 12.61 -6.93 -7.42
C LYS A 36 13.87 -7.09 -8.29
N GLY A 37 13.88 -6.50 -9.49
CA GLY A 37 15.03 -6.50 -10.38
C GLY A 37 16.26 -5.80 -9.79
N GLN A 38 16.05 -4.89 -8.84
CA GLN A 38 17.09 -4.18 -8.10
C GLN A 38 17.44 -4.84 -6.74
N GLY A 39 16.90 -6.03 -6.47
CA GLY A 39 17.14 -6.78 -5.23
C GLY A 39 16.35 -6.31 -4.03
N ILE A 40 15.43 -5.36 -4.18
CA ILE A 40 14.57 -4.84 -3.11
C ILE A 40 13.35 -5.75 -2.93
N LYS A 41 13.18 -6.26 -1.72
CA LYS A 41 12.07 -7.13 -1.34
C LYS A 41 10.90 -6.28 -0.85
N VAL A 42 9.79 -6.32 -1.58
CA VAL A 42 8.62 -5.48 -1.34
C VAL A 42 7.49 -6.30 -0.73
N GLY A 43 6.94 -5.83 0.40
CA GLY A 43 5.65 -6.22 0.92
C GLY A 43 4.54 -5.28 0.45
N VAL A 44 3.30 -5.75 0.43
CA VAL A 44 2.15 -4.92 0.06
C VAL A 44 1.03 -5.13 1.07
N ILE A 45 0.50 -4.02 1.60
CA ILE A 45 -0.75 -3.97 2.34
C ILE A 45 -1.79 -3.31 1.45
N LYS A 46 -2.92 -3.97 1.25
CA LYS A 46 -4.03 -3.40 0.49
C LYS A 46 -5.27 -3.29 1.37
N HIS A 47 -5.80 -2.08 1.50
CA HIS A 47 -7.09 -1.85 2.13
C HIS A 47 -8.22 -2.22 1.17
N ALA A 48 -9.03 -3.20 1.54
CA ALA A 48 -10.24 -3.57 0.82
C ALA A 48 -11.44 -2.86 1.48
N HIS A 49 -12.20 -2.09 0.69
CA HIS A 49 -13.40 -1.36 1.18
C HIS A 49 -14.64 -2.24 1.28
N HIS A 50 -14.57 -3.47 0.83
CA HIS A 50 -15.64 -4.45 0.87
C HIS A 50 -15.10 -5.75 1.45
N GLU A 51 -16.00 -6.55 2.01
CA GLU A 51 -15.68 -7.93 2.39
C GLU A 51 -15.04 -8.64 1.18
N PHE A 52 -13.87 -9.21 1.39
CA PHE A 52 -13.20 -10.00 0.37
C PHE A 52 -13.11 -11.45 0.82
N GLU A 53 -13.55 -12.34 -0.05
CA GLU A 53 -13.39 -13.77 0.18
C GLU A 53 -12.14 -14.27 -0.54
N MET A 54 -11.19 -14.79 0.21
CA MET A 54 -10.01 -15.48 -0.34
C MET A 54 -10.21 -17.00 -0.38
N ASP A 55 -11.27 -17.47 0.24
CA ASP A 55 -11.61 -18.90 0.33
C ASP A 55 -12.92 -19.20 -0.41
N ARG A 56 -13.07 -20.43 -0.88
CA ARG A 56 -14.26 -20.82 -1.65
C ARG A 56 -15.17 -21.71 -0.81
N LYS A 57 -16.46 -21.39 -0.82
CA LYS A 57 -17.50 -22.24 -0.24
C LYS A 57 -17.35 -23.69 -0.74
N GLY A 58 -17.32 -24.63 0.21
CA GLY A 58 -17.15 -26.06 -0.06
C GLY A 58 -15.70 -26.58 0.05
N LYS A 59 -14.72 -25.73 0.33
CA LYS A 59 -13.37 -26.16 0.71
C LYS A 59 -13.28 -26.43 2.22
N ASP A 60 -12.33 -27.26 2.63
CA ASP A 60 -12.15 -27.61 4.05
C ASP A 60 -11.80 -26.40 4.90
N SER A 61 -10.96 -25.48 4.38
CA SER A 61 -10.63 -24.21 5.02
C SER A 61 -11.87 -23.36 5.32
N PHE A 62 -12.76 -23.23 4.36
CA PHE A 62 -14.03 -22.54 4.55
C PHE A 62 -14.88 -23.20 5.64
N ARG A 63 -14.93 -24.56 5.68
CA ARG A 63 -15.67 -25.28 6.69
C ARG A 63 -15.09 -25.11 8.09
N PHE A 64 -13.74 -24.99 8.23
CA PHE A 64 -13.12 -24.71 9.52
C PHE A 64 -13.49 -23.33 10.05
N ARG A 65 -13.50 -22.31 9.21
CA ARG A 65 -13.95 -20.96 9.55
C ARG A 65 -15.42 -20.92 9.95
N GLU A 66 -16.30 -21.53 9.17
CA GLU A 66 -17.73 -21.64 9.49
C GLU A 66 -17.98 -22.40 10.80
N ALA A 67 -17.11 -23.32 11.16
CA ALA A 67 -17.17 -24.04 12.43
C ALA A 67 -16.63 -23.21 13.62
N GLY A 68 -16.14 -21.97 13.38
CA GLY A 68 -15.70 -21.06 14.42
C GLY A 68 -14.19 -21.02 14.66
N ALA A 69 -13.36 -21.51 13.75
CA ALA A 69 -11.91 -21.33 13.86
C ALA A 69 -11.56 -19.85 13.66
N GLY A 70 -10.95 -19.20 14.66
CA GLY A 70 -10.50 -17.80 14.60
C GLY A 70 -9.34 -17.59 13.64
N GLU A 71 -8.53 -18.64 13.40
CA GLU A 71 -7.44 -18.62 12.42
C GLU A 71 -7.36 -19.93 11.66
N VAL A 72 -7.08 -19.85 10.36
CA VAL A 72 -6.82 -21.03 9.50
C VAL A 72 -5.56 -20.78 8.68
N LEU A 73 -4.51 -21.57 8.94
CA LEU A 73 -3.26 -21.54 8.18
C LEU A 73 -3.27 -22.60 7.08
N LEU A 74 -3.25 -22.17 5.85
CA LEU A 74 -3.11 -23.02 4.67
C LEU A 74 -1.66 -22.99 4.20
N ALA A 75 -1.03 -24.16 4.05
CA ALA A 75 0.36 -24.24 3.65
C ALA A 75 0.57 -25.23 2.50
N SER A 76 1.49 -24.90 1.61
CA SER A 76 1.98 -25.73 0.52
C SER A 76 3.51 -25.58 0.39
N SER A 77 4.14 -26.37 -0.49
CA SER A 77 5.57 -26.24 -0.77
C SER A 77 5.99 -24.89 -1.38
N ARG A 78 5.03 -24.10 -1.88
CA ARG A 78 5.31 -22.83 -2.59
C ARG A 78 4.88 -21.59 -1.82
N ARG A 79 3.86 -21.71 -0.97
CA ARG A 79 3.24 -20.58 -0.27
C ARG A 79 2.41 -21.05 0.91
N TRP A 80 2.21 -20.15 1.82
CA TRP A 80 1.21 -20.29 2.88
C TRP A 80 0.36 -19.01 2.93
N VAL A 81 -0.83 -19.13 3.54
CA VAL A 81 -1.72 -18.01 3.82
C VAL A 81 -2.39 -18.23 5.17
N LEU A 82 -2.41 -17.20 5.99
CA LEU A 82 -3.16 -17.16 7.23
C LEU A 82 -4.46 -16.39 6.99
N LEU A 83 -5.58 -17.05 7.23
CA LEU A 83 -6.89 -16.44 7.31
C LEU A 83 -7.17 -16.18 8.79
N HIS A 84 -7.35 -14.91 9.16
CA HIS A 84 -7.66 -14.46 10.50
C HIS A 84 -9.02 -13.78 10.49
N GLU A 85 -9.94 -14.25 11.34
CA GLU A 85 -11.25 -13.63 11.51
C GLU A 85 -11.17 -12.59 12.64
N ASN A 86 -11.51 -11.34 12.33
CA ASN A 86 -11.58 -10.31 13.36
C ASN A 86 -12.82 -10.53 14.23
N GLU A 87 -12.67 -10.57 15.54
CA GLU A 87 -13.79 -10.69 16.49
C GLU A 87 -14.69 -9.45 16.47
N VAL A 88 -14.10 -8.30 16.16
CA VAL A 88 -14.81 -7.02 16.09
C VAL A 88 -14.57 -6.40 14.71
N GLN A 89 -15.65 -6.03 14.05
CA GLN A 89 -15.57 -5.26 12.81
C GLN A 89 -15.13 -3.83 13.12
N ALA A 90 -13.88 -3.52 12.81
CA ALA A 90 -13.30 -2.19 12.96
C ALA A 90 -12.48 -1.86 11.72
N GLU A 91 -12.30 -0.56 11.47
CA GLU A 91 -11.41 -0.08 10.42
C GLU A 91 -9.98 -0.54 10.76
N PRO A 92 -9.28 -1.25 9.86
CA PRO A 92 -7.96 -1.79 10.17
C PRO A 92 -6.92 -0.67 10.31
N ASP A 93 -6.03 -0.80 11.30
CA ASP A 93 -4.85 0.09 11.44
C ASP A 93 -3.66 -0.47 10.65
N PRO A 94 -3.03 0.31 9.76
CA PRO A 94 -1.90 -0.17 8.97
C PRO A 94 -0.70 -0.58 9.84
N GLY A 95 -0.54 -0.02 11.04
CA GLY A 95 0.52 -0.40 11.96
C GLY A 95 0.30 -1.78 12.58
N GLU A 96 -0.94 -2.13 12.91
CA GLU A 96 -1.29 -3.47 13.37
C GLU A 96 -1.08 -4.50 12.26
N LEU A 97 -1.45 -4.15 11.01
CA LEU A 97 -1.24 -5.02 9.86
C LEU A 97 0.25 -5.24 9.55
N LEU A 98 1.10 -4.22 9.72
CA LEU A 98 2.54 -4.36 9.58
C LEU A 98 3.11 -5.41 10.54
N ASN A 99 2.62 -5.46 11.78
CA ASN A 99 3.04 -6.46 12.76
C ASN A 99 2.64 -7.91 12.41
N LYS A 100 1.75 -8.09 11.42
CA LYS A 100 1.37 -9.41 10.88
C LYS A 100 2.28 -9.87 9.74
N MET A 101 3.15 -8.98 9.23
CA MET A 101 4.06 -9.27 8.13
C MET A 101 5.41 -9.75 8.66
N ASP A 102 6.10 -10.58 7.89
CA ASP A 102 7.49 -10.98 8.13
C ASP A 102 8.44 -9.87 7.64
N LEU A 103 8.57 -8.82 8.46
CA LEU A 103 9.33 -7.62 8.12
C LEU A 103 10.84 -7.87 8.01
N ASP A 104 11.38 -8.91 8.63
CA ASP A 104 12.81 -9.25 8.54
C ASP A 104 13.23 -9.60 7.11
N HIS A 105 12.29 -10.11 6.32
CA HIS A 105 12.50 -10.48 4.93
C HIS A 105 12.08 -9.39 3.93
N LEU A 106 11.72 -8.19 4.39
CA LEU A 106 11.28 -7.08 3.55
C LEU A 106 12.21 -5.87 3.71
N ASP A 107 12.40 -5.14 2.62
CA ASP A 107 13.14 -3.88 2.57
C ASP A 107 12.20 -2.67 2.50
N LEU A 108 11.00 -2.85 1.94
CA LEU A 108 10.00 -1.81 1.72
C LEU A 108 8.60 -2.39 1.85
N VAL A 109 7.69 -1.66 2.47
CA VAL A 109 6.25 -1.97 2.46
C VAL A 109 5.48 -0.89 1.71
N LEU A 110 4.77 -1.29 0.67
CA LEU A 110 3.86 -0.43 -0.08
C LEU A 110 2.43 -0.61 0.46
N VAL A 111 1.73 0.49 0.65
CA VAL A 111 0.38 0.49 1.22
C VAL A 111 -0.60 1.07 0.20
N GLU A 112 -1.54 0.27 -0.29
CA GLU A 112 -2.63 0.73 -1.15
C GLU A 112 -3.88 1.02 -0.32
N GLY A 113 -4.34 2.25 -0.34
CA GLY A 113 -5.46 2.71 0.47
C GLY A 113 -5.00 3.47 1.72
N PHE A 114 -5.76 3.39 2.82
CA PHE A 114 -5.46 4.05 4.09
C PHE A 114 -5.22 5.57 3.95
N LYS A 115 -5.94 6.24 3.04
CA LYS A 115 -5.68 7.62 2.65
C LYS A 115 -5.73 8.62 3.81
N HIS A 116 -6.52 8.32 4.85
CA HIS A 116 -6.68 9.20 6.03
C HIS A 116 -5.64 8.94 7.14
N HIS A 117 -4.87 7.85 7.06
CA HIS A 117 -3.84 7.56 8.07
C HIS A 117 -2.60 8.41 7.86
N GLN A 118 -1.92 8.75 8.94
CA GLN A 118 -0.66 9.48 8.91
C GLN A 118 0.50 8.55 8.57
N LEU A 119 0.76 8.38 7.28
CA LEU A 119 1.95 7.72 6.74
C LEU A 119 2.41 8.50 5.51
N PRO A 120 3.71 8.43 5.13
CA PRO A 120 4.18 9.02 3.89
C PRO A 120 3.43 8.43 2.71
N LYS A 121 2.95 9.27 1.79
CA LYS A 121 2.13 8.85 0.65
C LYS A 121 2.51 9.55 -0.64
N ILE A 122 2.40 8.82 -1.74
CA ILE A 122 2.36 9.41 -3.08
C ILE A 122 0.88 9.48 -3.50
N GLU A 123 0.42 10.67 -3.85
CA GLU A 123 -0.88 10.85 -4.49
C GLU A 123 -0.78 10.51 -5.97
N LEU A 124 -1.69 9.69 -6.50
CA LEU A 124 -1.89 9.56 -7.94
C LEU A 124 -3.02 10.49 -8.38
N HIS A 125 -2.73 11.31 -9.35
CA HIS A 125 -3.68 12.25 -9.93
C HIS A 125 -3.74 12.09 -11.45
N ARG A 126 -4.96 12.07 -12.00
CA ARG A 126 -5.22 12.14 -13.43
C ARG A 126 -6.17 13.29 -13.71
N PRO A 127 -5.71 14.39 -14.30
CA PRO A 127 -6.55 15.54 -14.64
C PRO A 127 -7.76 15.15 -15.48
N SER A 128 -7.59 14.18 -16.40
CA SER A 128 -8.68 13.67 -17.26
C SER A 128 -9.88 13.09 -16.51
N LEU A 129 -9.72 12.71 -15.24
CA LEU A 129 -10.83 12.23 -14.40
C LEU A 129 -11.68 13.35 -13.80
N GLY A 130 -11.29 14.61 -13.98
CA GLY A 130 -12.03 15.79 -13.48
C GLY A 130 -12.19 15.82 -11.95
N ARG A 131 -11.27 15.18 -11.20
CA ARG A 131 -11.28 15.16 -9.74
C ARG A 131 -10.25 16.15 -9.21
N ASN A 132 -10.55 16.79 -8.07
CA ASN A 132 -9.58 17.60 -7.36
C ASN A 132 -8.44 16.74 -6.81
N ARG A 133 -7.27 17.36 -6.59
CA ARG A 133 -6.18 16.69 -5.88
C ARG A 133 -6.57 16.43 -4.42
N LEU A 134 -5.94 15.45 -3.82
CA LEU A 134 -6.08 15.14 -2.40
C LEU A 134 -5.15 16.01 -1.54
N HIS A 135 -3.99 16.41 -2.10
CA HIS A 135 -3.13 17.44 -1.51
C HIS A 135 -3.77 18.83 -1.73
N PRO A 136 -3.80 19.75 -0.75
CA PRO A 136 -3.19 19.65 0.59
C PRO A 136 -4.11 19.07 1.68
N ASP A 137 -5.34 18.63 1.32
CA ASP A 137 -6.38 18.26 2.31
C ASP A 137 -6.04 16.99 3.10
N LEU A 138 -5.23 16.10 2.53
CA LEU A 138 -4.81 14.86 3.20
C LEU A 138 -3.38 14.97 3.74
N PRO A 139 -3.13 14.51 4.99
CA PRO A 139 -1.82 14.56 5.60
C PRO A 139 -0.87 13.52 4.99
N GLY A 140 0.42 13.81 5.05
CA GLY A 140 1.48 12.85 4.71
C GLY A 140 1.74 12.66 3.21
N ILE A 141 1.13 13.45 2.32
CA ILE A 141 1.48 13.40 0.89
C ILE A 141 2.86 14.04 0.72
N ILE A 142 3.81 13.28 0.17
CA ILE A 142 5.21 13.66 -0.04
C ILE A 142 5.56 13.88 -1.50
N ALA A 143 4.73 13.43 -2.42
CA ALA A 143 4.86 13.62 -3.86
C ALA A 143 3.50 13.42 -4.54
N VAL A 144 3.35 14.00 -5.72
CA VAL A 144 2.19 13.79 -6.59
C VAL A 144 2.67 13.14 -7.89
N ALA A 145 2.03 12.03 -8.27
CA ALA A 145 2.27 11.35 -9.55
C ALA A 145 1.12 11.65 -10.50
N SER A 146 1.42 12.21 -11.67
CA SER A 146 0.43 12.62 -12.68
C SER A 146 0.83 12.14 -14.07
N ASP A 147 -0.16 11.92 -14.94
CA ASP A 147 0.05 11.65 -16.37
C ASP A 147 0.11 12.94 -17.23
N GLU A 148 -0.14 14.09 -16.62
CA GLU A 148 -0.01 15.40 -17.22
C GLU A 148 0.82 16.31 -16.31
N PRO A 149 1.55 17.31 -16.85
CA PRO A 149 2.27 18.29 -16.05
C PRO A 149 1.32 19.03 -15.10
N LEU A 150 1.71 19.15 -13.84
CA LEU A 150 0.99 19.95 -12.85
C LEU A 150 1.68 21.31 -12.71
N LEU A 151 0.90 22.36 -12.88
CA LEU A 151 1.37 23.73 -12.68
C LEU A 151 1.27 24.09 -11.18
N GLU A 152 2.23 24.87 -10.70
CA GLU A 152 2.22 25.45 -9.33
C GLU A 152 2.18 24.37 -8.23
N GLU A 153 2.88 23.24 -8.43
CA GLU A 153 2.95 22.17 -7.42
C GLU A 153 4.14 22.42 -6.47
N GLU A 154 3.86 22.46 -5.16
CA GLU A 154 4.89 22.59 -4.13
C GLU A 154 5.62 21.29 -3.82
N LEU A 155 5.01 20.14 -4.14
CA LEU A 155 5.57 18.82 -3.93
C LEU A 155 6.28 18.29 -5.18
N PRO A 156 7.23 17.35 -5.05
CA PRO A 156 7.79 16.64 -6.18
C PRO A 156 6.70 16.05 -7.07
N CYS A 157 6.77 16.37 -8.37
CA CYS A 157 5.85 15.85 -9.39
C CYS A 157 6.53 14.71 -10.15
N LEU A 158 5.89 13.55 -10.16
CA LEU A 158 6.37 12.33 -10.80
C LEU A 158 5.49 12.00 -12.00
N ASP A 159 6.09 11.50 -13.09
CA ASP A 159 5.34 11.07 -14.27
C ASP A 159 4.80 9.64 -14.06
N LEU A 160 3.47 9.47 -14.08
CA LEU A 160 2.81 8.17 -13.98
C LEU A 160 3.19 7.20 -15.11
N ASN A 161 3.66 7.72 -16.24
CA ASN A 161 4.07 6.93 -17.40
C ASN A 161 5.54 6.50 -17.32
N GLN A 162 6.27 6.92 -16.28
CA GLN A 162 7.67 6.59 -16.06
C GLN A 162 7.87 5.85 -14.72
N PRO A 163 7.51 4.56 -14.64
CA PRO A 163 7.64 3.78 -13.39
C PRO A 163 9.06 3.75 -12.83
N GLN A 164 10.10 3.78 -13.70
CA GLN A 164 11.49 3.80 -13.26
C GLN A 164 11.81 5.06 -12.47
N MET A 165 11.37 6.24 -12.94
CA MET A 165 11.58 7.51 -12.24
C MET A 165 10.93 7.49 -10.84
N MET A 166 9.77 6.84 -10.72
CA MET A 166 9.10 6.68 -9.42
C MET A 166 9.88 5.75 -8.49
N VAL A 167 10.44 4.65 -9.01
CA VAL A 167 11.32 3.76 -8.23
C VAL A 167 12.56 4.52 -7.73
N ASP A 168 13.18 5.33 -8.58
CA ASP A 168 14.37 6.12 -8.22
C ASP A 168 14.05 7.16 -7.14
N PHE A 169 12.88 7.82 -7.24
CA PHE A 169 12.38 8.71 -6.20
C PHE A 169 12.17 7.99 -4.86
N ILE A 170 11.50 6.84 -4.89
CA ILE A 170 11.22 6.04 -3.67
C ILE A 170 12.52 5.56 -3.03
N ARG A 171 13.48 5.10 -3.81
CA ARG A 171 14.79 4.71 -3.29
C ARG A 171 15.52 5.86 -2.61
N SER A 172 15.55 7.02 -3.26
CA SER A 172 16.16 8.23 -2.67
C SER A 172 15.44 8.68 -1.40
N TRP A 173 14.15 8.42 -1.29
CA TRP A 173 13.38 8.68 -0.07
C TRP A 173 13.74 7.67 1.03
N MET A 174 13.87 6.37 0.71
CA MET A 174 14.27 5.32 1.67
C MET A 174 15.65 5.56 2.29
N GLU A 175 16.57 6.20 1.55
CA GLU A 175 17.94 6.49 2.01
C GLU A 175 18.00 7.70 2.97
N LYS A 176 16.93 8.48 3.10
CA LYS A 176 16.86 9.69 3.94
C LYS A 176 16.23 9.46 5.31
N ASP A 177 15.56 8.33 5.50
CA ASP A 177 14.95 7.89 6.75
C ASP A 177 15.88 6.93 7.50
#